data_1e96f9f1a382fead7b3affc208035ed2
#
_entry.id   1e96f9f1a382fead7b3affc208035ed2
#
_cell.length_a   1.000
_cell.length_b   1.000
_cell.length_c   1.000
_cell.angle_alpha   90.00
_cell.angle_beta   90.00
_cell.angle_gamma   90.00
#
_symmetry.space_group_name_H-M   'P 1'
#
loop_
_entity.id
_entity.type
_entity.pdbx_description
1 polymer ?
#
loop_
_entity_poly.entity_id
_entity_poly.type
_entity_poly.pdbx_seq_one_letter_code
_entity_poly.pdbx_strand_id
1 'polypeptide(L)'
;MQPASTLPKSAIQPPASVAAAQNVNFGRHFQDMGVEGSIMIYDLNNDRVFQHNPQRNTTAFLPASTFKILNSLISLETKVISDEIAVLTWDGIQRTVSEWNRDLNMREAIKLSAVWFYQVLARRVGYDRMKQWVIQAGYGNQKIGDKDNIDKFWLEGQLRITPQEQIQFLRRLYNNDLPFSERSLSIVKDIMIMEKTPDYTIRGKTGWVGFADDVTPEIGWYVGYLEKGNNVYFFATNIDIRNEKDAAARIELSRRCFKDLAVL
;
A
#
# COMPACT_ATOMS: atom_id res chain seq x y z
N MET A 1 14.64 44.04 3.34
CA MET A 1 14.88 42.60 3.69
C MET A 1 13.92 42.25 4.81
N GLN A 2 12.86 41.52 4.50
CA GLN A 2 11.94 40.99 5.52
C GLN A 2 12.37 39.54 5.83
N PRO A 3 12.35 39.09 7.09
CA PRO A 3 12.73 37.73 7.45
C PRO A 3 11.64 36.73 7.04
N ALA A 4 12.08 35.60 6.53
CA ALA A 4 11.25 34.47 6.13
C ALA A 4 10.47 33.92 7.33
N SER A 5 9.15 33.84 7.17
CA SER A 5 8.22 33.23 8.13
C SER A 5 8.46 31.71 8.15
N THR A 6 8.97 31.22 9.26
CA THR A 6 9.07 29.78 9.54
C THR A 6 7.69 29.24 9.90
N LEU A 7 7.12 28.41 9.02
CA LEU A 7 5.91 27.65 9.32
C LEU A 7 6.20 26.65 10.46
N PRO A 8 5.31 26.50 11.45
CA PRO A 8 5.48 25.58 12.55
C PRO A 8 5.41 24.14 12.04
N LYS A 9 6.40 23.32 12.40
CA LYS A 9 6.36 21.86 12.28
C LYS A 9 5.20 21.36 13.12
N SER A 10 4.08 21.02 12.49
CA SER A 10 3.00 20.29 13.14
C SER A 10 3.56 18.91 13.54
N ALA A 11 3.88 18.75 14.80
CA ALA A 11 4.14 17.45 15.37
C ALA A 11 2.85 16.63 15.26
N ILE A 12 2.90 15.55 14.48
CA ILE A 12 1.81 14.58 14.39
C ILE A 12 1.72 13.93 15.78
N GLN A 13 0.75 14.37 16.57
CA GLN A 13 0.43 13.71 17.83
C GLN A 13 -0.08 12.31 17.54
N PRO A 14 0.35 11.28 18.29
CA PRO A 14 -0.29 9.98 18.23
C PRO A 14 -1.77 10.14 18.61
N PRO A 15 -2.67 9.35 18.00
CA PRO A 15 -4.10 9.46 18.27
C PRO A 15 -4.34 9.28 19.78
N ALA A 16 -5.02 10.25 20.39
CA ALA A 16 -5.46 10.18 21.77
C ALA A 16 -6.47 9.04 21.92
N SER A 17 -6.28 8.24 22.95
CA SER A 17 -7.12 7.14 23.43
C SER A 17 -7.32 5.96 22.45
N VAL A 18 -6.60 4.88 22.70
CA VAL A 18 -7.00 3.52 22.31
C VAL A 18 -8.27 3.19 23.10
N ALA A 19 -9.44 3.49 22.53
CA ALA A 19 -10.71 3.04 23.09
C ALA A 19 -10.68 1.50 23.15
N ALA A 20 -11.16 0.94 24.25
CA ALA A 20 -11.06 -0.47 24.61
C ALA A 20 -11.37 -1.38 23.40
N ALA A 21 -10.37 -2.12 22.94
CA ALA A 21 -10.52 -3.14 21.91
C ALA A 21 -11.58 -4.13 22.38
N GLN A 22 -12.65 -4.30 21.61
CA GLN A 22 -13.48 -5.50 21.76
C GLN A 22 -12.54 -6.69 21.52
N ASN A 23 -12.60 -7.71 22.39
CA ASN A 23 -11.75 -8.90 22.33
C ASN A 23 -12.11 -9.78 21.11
N VAL A 24 -11.84 -9.29 19.90
CA VAL A 24 -11.92 -10.13 18.70
C VAL A 24 -10.57 -10.80 18.56
N ASN A 25 -10.54 -12.12 18.70
CA ASN A 25 -9.31 -12.89 18.58
C ASN A 25 -8.99 -13.22 17.11
N PHE A 26 -8.39 -12.29 16.40
CA PHE A 26 -7.91 -12.53 15.04
C PHE A 26 -6.77 -13.57 14.97
N GLY A 27 -6.03 -13.77 16.07
CA GLY A 27 -4.90 -14.71 16.14
C GLY A 27 -5.30 -16.14 15.78
N ARG A 28 -6.56 -16.54 16.05
CA ARG A 28 -7.07 -17.86 15.66
C ARG A 28 -6.96 -18.11 14.14
N HIS A 29 -7.23 -17.10 13.30
CA HIS A 29 -7.15 -17.26 11.86
C HIS A 29 -5.71 -17.47 11.37
N PHE A 30 -4.74 -16.80 12.01
CA PHE A 30 -3.32 -17.01 11.73
C PHE A 30 -2.89 -18.42 12.13
N GLN A 31 -3.33 -18.90 13.30
CA GLN A 31 -3.05 -20.27 13.76
C GLN A 31 -3.69 -21.33 12.85
N ASP A 32 -4.98 -21.16 12.51
CA ASP A 32 -5.71 -22.10 11.64
C ASP A 32 -5.10 -22.23 10.25
N MET A 33 -4.51 -21.15 9.74
CA MET A 33 -3.86 -21.14 8.43
C MET A 33 -2.35 -21.46 8.51
N GLY A 34 -1.80 -21.59 9.73
CA GLY A 34 -0.40 -21.87 9.97
C GLY A 34 0.52 -20.75 9.46
N VAL A 35 0.08 -19.49 9.48
CA VAL A 35 0.80 -18.34 8.94
C VAL A 35 1.23 -17.41 10.06
N GLU A 36 2.49 -16.98 10.04
CA GLU A 36 3.01 -15.93 10.92
C GLU A 36 2.75 -14.54 10.31
N GLY A 37 2.30 -13.60 11.16
CA GLY A 37 2.03 -12.27 10.65
C GLY A 37 1.29 -11.35 11.60
N SER A 38 0.71 -10.31 11.04
CA SER A 38 -0.12 -9.34 11.74
C SER A 38 -1.23 -8.79 10.85
N ILE A 39 -2.25 -8.28 11.48
CA ILE A 39 -3.28 -7.45 10.86
C ILE A 39 -3.64 -6.30 11.78
N MET A 40 -3.89 -5.14 11.19
CA MET A 40 -4.50 -3.99 11.84
C MET A 40 -5.66 -3.50 11.00
N ILE A 41 -6.82 -3.29 11.63
CA ILE A 41 -8.03 -2.72 11.03
C ILE A 41 -8.41 -1.49 11.86
N TYR A 42 -8.61 -0.35 11.18
CA TYR A 42 -9.07 0.89 11.78
C TYR A 42 -10.48 1.21 11.27
N ASP A 43 -11.44 1.27 12.18
CA ASP A 43 -12.84 1.66 11.95
C ASP A 43 -12.94 3.19 12.06
N LEU A 44 -13.21 3.86 10.93
CA LEU A 44 -13.19 5.32 10.85
C LEU A 44 -14.27 5.99 11.70
N ASN A 45 -15.51 5.50 11.63
CA ASN A 45 -16.64 6.16 12.28
C ASN A 45 -16.63 6.01 13.81
N ASN A 46 -16.07 4.90 14.29
CA ASN A 46 -16.04 4.58 15.70
C ASN A 46 -14.69 4.89 16.37
N ASP A 47 -13.69 5.39 15.59
CA ASP A 47 -12.31 5.63 16.03
C ASP A 47 -11.72 4.43 16.78
N ARG A 48 -11.89 3.21 16.22
CA ARG A 48 -11.51 1.96 16.87
C ARG A 48 -10.46 1.21 16.07
N VAL A 49 -9.53 0.60 16.79
CA VAL A 49 -8.51 -0.27 16.25
C VAL A 49 -8.78 -1.71 16.68
N PHE A 50 -8.78 -2.62 15.71
CA PHE A 50 -8.78 -4.06 15.92
C PHE A 50 -7.46 -4.60 15.37
N GLN A 51 -6.76 -5.48 16.10
CA GLN A 51 -5.46 -5.93 15.64
C GLN A 51 -5.04 -7.28 16.21
N HIS A 52 -4.17 -7.94 15.45
CA HIS A 52 -3.36 -9.07 15.88
C HIS A 52 -1.89 -8.71 15.75
N ASN A 53 -1.06 -9.18 16.70
CA ASN A 53 0.39 -8.95 16.76
C ASN A 53 0.75 -7.44 16.67
N PRO A 54 0.46 -6.66 17.72
CA PRO A 54 0.71 -5.20 17.75
C PRO A 54 2.18 -4.83 17.52
N GLN A 55 3.10 -5.67 17.97
CA GLN A 55 4.53 -5.44 17.78
C GLN A 55 4.91 -5.45 16.31
N ARG A 56 4.40 -6.42 15.54
CA ARG A 56 4.63 -6.47 14.09
C ARG A 56 3.95 -5.31 13.37
N ASN A 57 2.80 -4.82 13.85
CA ASN A 57 2.12 -3.67 13.28
C ASN A 57 2.92 -2.36 13.38
N THR A 58 3.92 -2.29 14.27
CA THR A 58 4.87 -1.18 14.41
C THR A 58 6.27 -1.50 13.88
N THR A 59 6.48 -2.70 13.34
CA THR A 59 7.74 -3.09 12.68
C THR A 59 7.71 -2.67 11.21
N ALA A 60 8.82 -2.10 10.74
CA ALA A 60 8.92 -1.56 9.40
C ALA A 60 9.51 -2.59 8.41
N PHE A 61 8.84 -2.78 7.27
CA PHE A 61 9.21 -3.71 6.21
C PHE A 61 9.35 -2.98 4.87
N LEU A 62 9.98 -3.63 3.88
CA LEU A 62 9.93 -3.19 2.49
C LEU A 62 8.48 -3.14 2.01
N PRO A 63 8.03 -2.06 1.37
CA PRO A 63 6.63 -1.94 0.91
C PRO A 63 6.30 -2.84 -0.28
N ALA A 64 7.29 -3.26 -1.06
CA ALA A 64 7.07 -3.99 -2.30
C ALA A 64 5.99 -3.32 -3.18
N SER A 65 5.09 -4.11 -3.73
CA SER A 65 4.06 -3.60 -4.65
C SER A 65 2.98 -2.72 -3.98
N THR A 66 2.95 -2.54 -2.66
CA THR A 66 2.07 -1.55 -2.03
C THR A 66 2.49 -0.11 -2.36
N PHE A 67 3.80 0.11 -2.62
CA PHE A 67 4.33 1.39 -3.09
C PHE A 67 3.73 1.85 -4.43
N LYS A 68 3.18 0.93 -5.24
CA LYS A 68 2.54 1.26 -6.52
C LYS A 68 1.38 2.26 -6.35
N ILE A 69 0.73 2.32 -5.19
CA ILE A 69 -0.30 3.33 -4.90
C ILE A 69 0.33 4.73 -4.96
N LEU A 70 1.41 4.95 -4.22
CA LEU A 70 2.11 6.25 -4.21
C LEU A 70 2.80 6.53 -5.56
N ASN A 71 3.42 5.52 -6.19
CA ASN A 71 4.05 5.67 -7.50
C ASN A 71 3.03 6.11 -8.57
N SER A 72 1.79 5.57 -8.54
CA SER A 72 0.70 6.02 -9.44
C SER A 72 0.36 7.49 -9.22
N LEU A 73 0.20 7.93 -7.96
CA LEU A 73 -0.04 9.34 -7.62
C LEU A 73 1.06 10.24 -8.17
N ILE A 74 2.32 9.91 -7.89
CA ILE A 74 3.49 10.68 -8.33
C ILE A 74 3.55 10.74 -9.85
N SER A 75 3.32 9.61 -10.52
CA SER A 75 3.41 9.51 -11.99
C SER A 75 2.35 10.34 -12.70
N LEU A 76 1.12 10.36 -12.19
CA LEU A 76 0.03 11.19 -12.69
C LEU A 76 0.28 12.67 -12.41
N GLU A 77 0.70 13.01 -11.19
CA GLU A 77 0.95 14.41 -10.78
C GLU A 77 2.11 15.03 -11.54
N THR A 78 3.17 14.27 -11.78
CA THR A 78 4.33 14.71 -12.57
C THR A 78 4.12 14.63 -14.07
N LYS A 79 2.94 14.13 -14.51
CA LYS A 79 2.53 14.01 -15.91
C LYS A 79 3.50 13.15 -16.76
N VAL A 80 4.22 12.19 -16.15
CA VAL A 80 5.05 11.22 -16.89
C VAL A 80 4.21 10.15 -17.58
N ILE A 81 2.94 10.08 -17.20
CA ILE A 81 1.85 9.40 -17.86
C ILE A 81 0.60 10.29 -17.80
N SER A 82 -0.18 10.34 -18.88
CA SER A 82 -1.33 11.28 -18.97
C SER A 82 -2.50 10.89 -18.08
N ASP A 83 -2.79 9.60 -18.00
CA ASP A 83 -3.93 9.02 -17.30
C ASP A 83 -3.74 7.51 -17.05
N GLU A 84 -4.75 6.87 -16.49
CA GLU A 84 -4.72 5.45 -16.14
C GLU A 84 -4.93 4.50 -17.32
N ILE A 85 -5.38 5.02 -18.48
CA ILE A 85 -5.59 4.24 -19.70
C ILE A 85 -4.48 4.43 -20.73
N ALA A 86 -3.57 5.37 -20.52
CA ALA A 86 -2.41 5.56 -21.36
C ALA A 86 -1.51 4.30 -21.35
N VAL A 87 -1.21 3.80 -22.54
CA VAL A 87 -0.48 2.54 -22.73
C VAL A 87 1.02 2.77 -22.73
N LEU A 88 1.75 1.95 -21.99
CA LEU A 88 3.18 1.77 -22.15
C LEU A 88 3.45 0.51 -22.97
N THR A 89 4.25 0.68 -24.01
CA THR A 89 4.69 -0.43 -24.86
C THR A 89 5.64 -1.34 -24.06
N TRP A 90 5.38 -2.64 -24.15
CA TRP A 90 6.21 -3.68 -23.57
C TRP A 90 7.62 -3.67 -24.19
N ASP A 91 8.63 -3.89 -23.37
CA ASP A 91 10.04 -3.86 -23.76
C ASP A 91 10.55 -5.14 -24.47
N GLY A 92 9.67 -6.11 -24.72
CA GLY A 92 10.01 -7.39 -25.37
C GLY A 92 10.69 -8.40 -24.45
N ILE A 93 10.97 -8.05 -23.17
CA ILE A 93 11.63 -8.95 -22.22
C ILE A 93 10.60 -9.94 -21.64
N GLN A 94 10.83 -11.23 -21.87
CA GLN A 94 10.01 -12.30 -21.32
C GLN A 94 10.25 -12.41 -19.80
N ARG A 95 9.18 -12.25 -19.03
CA ARG A 95 9.16 -12.38 -17.57
C ARG A 95 8.39 -13.62 -17.15
N THR A 96 8.67 -14.14 -15.96
CA THR A 96 8.02 -15.33 -15.40
C THR A 96 6.49 -15.19 -15.31
N VAL A 97 5.99 -14.00 -15.00
CA VAL A 97 4.55 -13.71 -14.99
C VAL A 97 4.11 -13.39 -16.42
N SER A 98 3.44 -14.33 -17.07
CA SER A 98 3.07 -14.25 -18.50
C SER A 98 2.21 -13.02 -18.84
N GLU A 99 1.32 -12.62 -17.92
CA GLU A 99 0.42 -11.48 -18.07
C GLU A 99 1.15 -10.13 -18.12
N TRP A 100 2.43 -10.10 -17.72
CA TRP A 100 3.26 -8.90 -17.82
C TRP A 100 3.91 -8.72 -19.20
N ASN A 101 3.90 -9.76 -20.02
CA ASN A 101 4.62 -9.81 -21.31
C ASN A 101 3.77 -9.25 -22.47
N ARG A 102 3.24 -8.05 -22.26
CA ARG A 102 2.43 -7.30 -23.23
C ARG A 102 2.37 -5.83 -22.88
N ASP A 103 1.86 -5.03 -23.80
CA ASP A 103 1.52 -3.64 -23.56
C ASP A 103 0.48 -3.53 -22.42
N LEU A 104 0.66 -2.56 -21.53
CA LEU A 104 -0.19 -2.35 -20.37
C LEU A 104 -0.50 -0.85 -20.20
N ASN A 105 -1.68 -0.56 -19.68
CA ASN A 105 -1.99 0.72 -19.07
C ASN A 105 -1.90 0.63 -17.53
N MET A 106 -2.00 1.76 -16.83
CA MET A 106 -1.85 1.80 -15.36
C MET A 106 -2.94 0.99 -14.65
N ARG A 107 -4.17 0.98 -15.15
CA ARG A 107 -5.29 0.23 -14.58
C ARG A 107 -5.06 -1.29 -14.62
N GLU A 108 -4.51 -1.79 -15.72
CA GLU A 108 -4.12 -3.19 -15.84
C GLU A 108 -2.87 -3.49 -15.00
N ALA A 109 -1.86 -2.63 -15.07
CA ALA A 109 -0.58 -2.82 -14.40
C ALA A 109 -0.70 -2.88 -12.87
N ILE A 110 -1.60 -2.09 -12.26
CA ILE A 110 -1.81 -2.14 -10.79
C ILE A 110 -2.50 -3.45 -10.39
N LYS A 111 -3.48 -3.92 -11.16
CA LYS A 111 -4.19 -5.19 -10.93
C LYS A 111 -3.27 -6.39 -11.06
N LEU A 112 -2.48 -6.44 -12.11
CA LEU A 112 -1.50 -7.48 -12.37
C LEU A 112 -0.24 -7.35 -11.52
N SER A 113 -0.10 -6.25 -10.80
CA SER A 113 1.12 -5.91 -10.06
C SER A 113 2.38 -5.86 -10.91
N ALA A 114 2.26 -5.47 -12.20
CA ALA A 114 3.35 -5.47 -13.17
C ALA A 114 4.52 -4.58 -12.72
N VAL A 115 5.65 -5.20 -12.38
CA VAL A 115 6.82 -4.50 -11.83
C VAL A 115 7.43 -3.59 -12.88
N TRP A 116 7.65 -4.11 -14.11
CA TRP A 116 8.31 -3.37 -15.18
C TRP A 116 7.62 -2.04 -15.51
N PHE A 117 6.28 -2.02 -15.49
CA PHE A 117 5.49 -0.83 -15.78
C PHE A 117 5.83 0.30 -14.79
N TYR A 118 5.84 -0.02 -13.49
CA TYR A 118 6.14 0.94 -12.42
C TYR A 118 7.61 1.32 -12.35
N GLN A 119 8.52 0.45 -12.81
CA GLN A 119 9.93 0.77 -12.99
C GLN A 119 10.12 1.81 -14.10
N VAL A 120 9.43 1.66 -15.23
CA VAL A 120 9.43 2.66 -16.31
C VAL A 120 8.91 4.00 -15.80
N LEU A 121 7.79 4.01 -15.07
CA LEU A 121 7.25 5.25 -14.50
C LEU A 121 8.23 5.91 -13.52
N ALA A 122 8.84 5.15 -12.62
CA ALA A 122 9.82 5.69 -11.68
C ALA A 122 11.04 6.31 -12.37
N ARG A 123 11.57 5.66 -13.42
CA ARG A 123 12.66 6.23 -14.25
C ARG A 123 12.22 7.53 -14.95
N ARG A 124 10.98 7.60 -15.48
CA ARG A 124 10.44 8.82 -16.10
C ARG A 124 10.22 9.95 -15.10
N VAL A 125 9.80 9.64 -13.86
CA VAL A 125 9.70 10.61 -12.76
C VAL A 125 11.11 11.15 -12.44
N GLY A 126 12.08 10.29 -12.35
CA GLY A 126 13.47 10.63 -12.00
C GLY A 126 13.67 10.80 -10.49
N TYR A 127 14.94 10.70 -10.07
CA TYR A 127 15.32 10.61 -8.67
C TYR A 127 14.87 11.81 -7.83
N ASP A 128 15.18 13.03 -8.27
CA ASP A 128 14.95 14.23 -7.45
C ASP A 128 13.45 14.47 -7.21
N ARG A 129 12.62 14.34 -8.26
CA ARG A 129 11.17 14.46 -8.12
C ARG A 129 10.57 13.31 -7.28
N MET A 130 11.00 12.07 -7.50
CA MET A 130 10.55 10.93 -6.72
C MET A 130 10.85 11.12 -5.23
N LYS A 131 12.08 11.53 -4.89
CA LYS A 131 12.50 11.84 -3.52
C LYS A 131 11.64 12.93 -2.89
N GLN A 132 11.44 14.02 -3.61
CA GLN A 132 10.62 15.15 -3.14
C GLN A 132 9.19 14.69 -2.82
N TRP A 133 8.55 13.94 -3.71
CA TRP A 133 7.18 13.48 -3.53
C TRP A 133 7.04 12.44 -2.42
N VAL A 134 7.98 11.52 -2.27
CA VAL A 134 7.98 10.55 -1.16
C VAL A 134 8.07 11.27 0.19
N ILE A 135 8.91 12.33 0.27
CA ILE A 135 9.02 13.16 1.48
C ILE A 135 7.73 13.96 1.72
N GLN A 136 7.16 14.61 0.71
CA GLN A 136 5.93 15.40 0.85
C GLN A 136 4.71 14.52 1.22
N ALA A 137 4.65 13.31 0.67
CA ALA A 137 3.63 12.33 1.04
C ALA A 137 3.84 11.77 2.46
N GLY A 138 5.04 11.92 3.05
CA GLY A 138 5.37 11.36 4.35
C GLY A 138 5.27 9.83 4.36
N TYR A 139 5.73 9.15 3.30
CA TYR A 139 5.57 7.71 3.14
C TYR A 139 6.70 6.94 3.82
N GLY A 140 6.37 6.20 4.87
CA GLY A 140 7.31 5.38 5.63
C GLY A 140 8.54 6.17 6.10
N ASN A 141 9.72 5.56 6.06
CA ASN A 141 10.98 6.19 6.47
C ASN A 141 11.57 7.17 5.44
N GLN A 142 10.93 7.35 4.27
CA GLN A 142 11.28 8.29 3.20
C GLN A 142 12.67 8.07 2.57
N LYS A 143 13.30 6.93 2.79
CA LYS A 143 14.64 6.61 2.28
C LYS A 143 14.54 5.89 0.92
N ILE A 144 14.77 6.61 -0.17
CA ILE A 144 14.73 6.02 -1.52
C ILE A 144 16.11 5.59 -2.07
N GLY A 145 17.16 5.70 -1.24
CA GLY A 145 18.52 5.30 -1.65
C GLY A 145 19.15 6.25 -2.68
N ASP A 146 19.93 5.68 -3.59
CA ASP A 146 20.68 6.41 -4.60
C ASP A 146 19.98 6.46 -5.96
N LYS A 147 20.46 7.31 -6.87
CA LYS A 147 19.90 7.49 -8.22
C LYS A 147 19.86 6.20 -9.03
N ASP A 148 20.84 5.34 -8.86
CA ASP A 148 20.96 4.08 -9.61
C ASP A 148 19.91 3.04 -9.22
N ASN A 149 19.24 3.24 -8.06
CA ASN A 149 18.21 2.37 -7.53
C ASN A 149 16.79 2.95 -7.67
N ILE A 150 16.61 3.97 -8.52
CA ILE A 150 15.32 4.68 -8.65
C ILE A 150 14.13 3.78 -9.00
N ASP A 151 14.37 2.69 -9.67
CA ASP A 151 13.33 1.75 -10.09
C ASP A 151 13.25 0.46 -9.24
N LYS A 152 13.99 0.41 -8.11
CA LYS A 152 14.08 -0.77 -7.25
C LYS A 152 13.94 -0.46 -5.75
N PHE A 153 14.08 0.78 -5.32
CA PHE A 153 14.20 1.16 -3.91
C PHE A 153 13.03 0.68 -3.02
N TRP A 154 11.86 0.41 -3.60
CA TRP A 154 10.68 -0.14 -2.89
C TRP A 154 10.63 -1.67 -2.89
N LEU A 155 11.48 -2.35 -3.69
CA LEU A 155 11.56 -3.79 -3.84
C LEU A 155 12.70 -4.40 -3.03
N GLU A 156 13.90 -3.80 -3.11
CA GLU A 156 15.14 -4.28 -2.52
C GLU A 156 15.99 -3.18 -1.85
N GLY A 157 15.52 -1.91 -1.88
CA GLY A 157 16.25 -0.75 -1.35
C GLY A 157 16.06 -0.52 0.15
N GLN A 158 16.16 0.76 0.57
CA GLN A 158 16.13 1.19 1.96
C GLN A 158 14.75 1.68 2.44
N LEU A 159 13.77 1.81 1.54
CA LEU A 159 12.43 2.26 1.92
C LEU A 159 11.77 1.23 2.83
N ARG A 160 11.25 1.70 3.96
CA ARG A 160 10.54 0.87 4.94
C ARG A 160 9.25 1.56 5.36
N ILE A 161 8.23 0.76 5.66
CA ILE A 161 6.95 1.24 6.16
C ILE A 161 6.35 0.19 7.11
N THR A 162 5.69 0.63 8.16
CA THR A 162 4.97 -0.24 9.08
C THR A 162 3.52 -0.46 8.64
N PRO A 163 2.83 -1.53 9.06
CA PRO A 163 1.39 -1.68 8.88
C PRO A 163 0.58 -0.47 9.37
N GLN A 164 0.96 0.09 10.50
CA GLN A 164 0.32 1.29 11.04
C GLN A 164 0.49 2.52 10.12
N GLU A 165 1.68 2.75 9.58
CA GLU A 165 1.93 3.86 8.62
C GLU A 165 1.21 3.64 7.29
N GLN A 166 1.05 2.39 6.84
CA GLN A 166 0.21 2.06 5.67
C GLN A 166 -1.23 2.54 5.89
N ILE A 167 -1.81 2.27 7.06
CA ILE A 167 -3.17 2.74 7.39
C ILE A 167 -3.22 4.27 7.43
N GLN A 168 -2.23 4.93 8.03
CA GLN A 168 -2.17 6.40 8.06
C GLN A 168 -2.09 7.01 6.65
N PHE A 169 -1.28 6.44 5.77
CA PHE A 169 -1.18 6.85 4.37
C PHE A 169 -2.52 6.66 3.64
N LEU A 170 -3.18 5.51 3.81
CA LEU A 170 -4.46 5.20 3.17
C LEU A 170 -5.60 6.10 3.68
N ARG A 171 -5.61 6.46 4.97
CA ARG A 171 -6.56 7.43 5.53
C ARG A 171 -6.40 8.81 4.88
N ARG A 172 -5.16 9.28 4.72
CA ARG A 172 -4.86 10.53 4.03
C ARG A 172 -5.25 10.47 2.56
N LEU A 173 -5.02 9.34 1.88
CA LEU A 173 -5.49 9.13 0.51
C LEU A 173 -7.02 9.21 0.41
N TYR A 174 -7.73 8.54 1.31
CA TYR A 174 -9.19 8.53 1.35
C TYR A 174 -9.77 9.94 1.55
N ASN A 175 -9.23 10.68 2.52
CA ASN A 175 -9.67 12.03 2.91
C ASN A 175 -9.20 13.13 1.94
N ASN A 176 -8.43 12.84 0.90
CA ASN A 176 -7.76 13.83 0.03
C ASN A 176 -6.73 14.73 0.77
N ASP A 177 -6.11 14.23 1.84
CA ASP A 177 -5.13 14.97 2.66
C ASP A 177 -3.68 14.75 2.20
N LEU A 178 -3.48 14.04 1.08
CA LEU A 178 -2.18 13.92 0.44
C LEU A 178 -1.94 15.12 -0.52
N PRO A 179 -0.67 15.54 -0.74
CA PRO A 179 -0.34 16.72 -1.52
C PRO A 179 -0.42 16.48 -3.05
N PHE A 180 -1.52 15.89 -3.51
CA PHE A 180 -1.79 15.59 -4.91
C PHE A 180 -3.09 16.24 -5.37
N SER A 181 -3.23 16.48 -6.67
CA SER A 181 -4.46 16.99 -7.25
C SER A 181 -5.63 16.03 -7.04
N GLU A 182 -6.84 16.58 -6.93
CA GLU A 182 -8.09 15.78 -6.82
C GLU A 182 -8.20 14.76 -7.97
N ARG A 183 -7.76 15.13 -9.18
CA ARG A 183 -7.72 14.24 -10.34
C ARG A 183 -6.83 13.02 -10.07
N SER A 184 -5.59 13.22 -9.63
CA SER A 184 -4.65 12.14 -9.36
C SER A 184 -5.17 11.24 -8.23
N LEU A 185 -5.71 11.82 -7.16
CA LEU A 185 -6.30 11.10 -6.04
C LEU A 185 -7.51 10.25 -6.47
N SER A 186 -8.42 10.82 -7.26
CA SER A 186 -9.61 10.13 -7.76
C SER A 186 -9.26 8.94 -8.66
N ILE A 187 -8.34 9.13 -9.61
CA ILE A 187 -7.88 8.06 -10.51
C ILE A 187 -7.26 6.92 -9.69
N VAL A 188 -6.37 7.23 -8.74
CA VAL A 188 -5.70 6.19 -7.96
C VAL A 188 -6.67 5.43 -7.07
N LYS A 189 -7.62 6.11 -6.42
CA LYS A 189 -8.69 5.43 -5.67
C LYS A 189 -9.50 4.50 -6.57
N ASP A 190 -9.79 4.89 -7.81
CA ASP A 190 -10.56 4.06 -8.75
C ASP A 190 -9.79 2.83 -9.22
N ILE A 191 -8.54 2.97 -9.61
CA ILE A 191 -7.73 1.81 -10.06
C ILE A 191 -7.37 0.84 -8.93
N MET A 192 -7.51 1.26 -7.65
CA MET A 192 -7.33 0.40 -6.48
C MET A 192 -8.52 -0.53 -6.22
N ILE A 193 -9.64 -0.45 -6.95
CA ILE A 193 -10.79 -1.32 -6.74
C ILE A 193 -10.38 -2.78 -7.01
N MET A 194 -10.40 -3.58 -5.93
CA MET A 194 -10.16 -5.02 -5.95
C MET A 194 -11.46 -5.82 -6.06
N GLU A 195 -12.49 -5.33 -5.37
CA GLU A 195 -13.81 -5.96 -5.35
C GLU A 195 -14.88 -4.88 -5.15
N LYS A 196 -15.98 -5.01 -5.87
CA LYS A 196 -17.14 -4.13 -5.74
C LYS A 196 -18.41 -4.94 -5.84
N THR A 197 -19.25 -4.84 -4.81
CA THR A 197 -20.57 -5.45 -4.72
C THR A 197 -21.63 -4.38 -4.45
N PRO A 198 -22.91 -4.69 -4.45
CA PRO A 198 -23.94 -3.73 -4.00
C PRO A 198 -23.77 -3.28 -2.55
N ASP A 199 -23.17 -4.11 -1.68
CA ASP A 199 -23.10 -3.88 -0.24
C ASP A 199 -21.80 -3.21 0.20
N TYR A 200 -20.69 -3.42 -0.53
CA TYR A 200 -19.37 -2.88 -0.17
C TYR A 200 -18.42 -2.73 -1.37
N THR A 201 -17.40 -1.93 -1.17
CA THR A 201 -16.26 -1.81 -2.10
C THR A 201 -14.96 -2.01 -1.33
N ILE A 202 -14.09 -2.90 -1.80
CA ILE A 202 -12.72 -3.05 -1.30
C ILE A 202 -11.76 -2.43 -2.30
N ARG A 203 -10.98 -1.46 -1.83
CA ARG A 203 -9.87 -0.86 -2.56
C ARG A 203 -8.57 -1.25 -1.86
N GLY A 204 -7.61 -1.75 -2.61
CA GLY A 204 -6.40 -2.24 -1.98
C GLY A 204 -5.29 -2.57 -2.96
N LYS A 205 -4.18 -3.00 -2.37
CA LYS A 205 -3.01 -3.49 -3.11
C LYS A 205 -2.30 -4.58 -2.33
N THR A 206 -1.96 -5.64 -3.03
CA THR A 206 -1.08 -6.68 -2.51
C THR A 206 0.39 -6.30 -2.73
N GLY A 207 1.28 -6.81 -1.87
CA GLY A 207 2.72 -6.73 -2.03
C GLY A 207 3.38 -8.08 -1.74
N TRP A 208 4.55 -8.29 -2.31
CA TRP A 208 5.38 -9.45 -2.05
C TRP A 208 6.84 -9.04 -2.18
N VAL A 209 7.58 -9.13 -1.06
CA VAL A 209 9.02 -8.90 -0.97
C VAL A 209 9.72 -10.24 -1.08
N GLY A 210 10.80 -10.31 -1.85
CA GLY A 210 11.55 -11.55 -2.05
C GLY A 210 10.97 -12.47 -3.15
N PHE A 211 9.93 -12.03 -3.85
CA PHE A 211 9.37 -12.79 -4.97
C PHE A 211 10.46 -13.15 -5.99
N ALA A 212 10.72 -14.45 -6.15
CA ALA A 212 11.78 -15.02 -6.98
C ALA A 212 13.22 -14.79 -6.48
N ASP A 213 13.42 -14.36 -5.23
CA ASP A 213 14.73 -14.24 -4.58
C ASP A 213 14.87 -15.28 -3.46
N ASP A 214 16.09 -15.65 -3.08
CA ASP A 214 16.38 -16.61 -1.98
C ASP A 214 16.25 -15.97 -0.57
N VAL A 215 15.30 -15.06 -0.39
CA VAL A 215 15.04 -14.41 0.90
C VAL A 215 14.00 -15.21 1.68
N THR A 216 14.35 -15.68 2.87
CA THR A 216 13.44 -16.44 3.73
C THR A 216 13.45 -15.89 5.15
N PRO A 217 12.28 -15.57 5.73
CA PRO A 217 10.96 -15.57 5.09
C PRO A 217 10.77 -14.37 4.16
N GLU A 218 10.06 -14.56 3.06
CA GLU A 218 9.56 -13.48 2.23
C GLU A 218 8.40 -12.76 2.95
N ILE A 219 8.13 -11.52 2.55
CA ILE A 219 7.08 -10.71 3.20
C ILE A 219 5.91 -10.48 2.27
N GLY A 220 4.72 -10.84 2.74
CA GLY A 220 3.45 -10.60 2.07
C GLY A 220 2.68 -9.43 2.65
N TRP A 221 2.10 -8.58 1.78
CA TRP A 221 1.26 -7.46 2.13
C TRP A 221 -0.13 -7.55 1.49
N TYR A 222 -1.14 -7.16 2.23
CA TYR A 222 -2.42 -6.73 1.69
C TYR A 222 -2.91 -5.51 2.47
N VAL A 223 -2.97 -4.37 1.80
CA VAL A 223 -3.31 -3.08 2.41
C VAL A 223 -4.42 -2.41 1.62
N GLY A 224 -5.27 -1.66 2.30
CA GLY A 224 -6.38 -1.02 1.62
C GLY A 224 -7.43 -0.47 2.57
N TYR A 225 -8.63 -0.25 2.02
CA TYR A 225 -9.81 0.09 2.80
C TYR A 225 -11.07 -0.53 2.20
N LEU A 226 -12.02 -0.82 3.08
CA LEU A 226 -13.34 -1.35 2.76
C LEU A 226 -14.38 -0.28 3.09
N GLU A 227 -15.16 0.09 2.10
CA GLU A 227 -16.31 1.00 2.20
C GLU A 227 -17.59 0.17 2.32
N LYS A 228 -18.35 0.32 3.41
CA LYS A 228 -19.65 -0.35 3.61
C LYS A 228 -20.67 0.61 4.25
N GLY A 229 -21.74 0.87 3.54
CA GLY A 229 -22.71 1.89 3.97
C GLY A 229 -22.03 3.24 4.14
N ASN A 230 -22.15 3.84 5.33
CA ASN A 230 -21.52 5.12 5.67
C ASN A 230 -20.19 4.99 6.44
N ASN A 231 -19.62 3.79 6.50
CA ASN A 231 -18.38 3.55 7.25
C ASN A 231 -17.23 3.07 6.36
N VAL A 232 -16.00 3.30 6.82
CA VAL A 232 -14.78 2.89 6.15
C VAL A 232 -13.86 2.18 7.14
N TYR A 233 -13.33 1.04 6.71
CA TYR A 233 -12.41 0.22 7.48
C TYR A 233 -11.08 0.16 6.74
N PHE A 234 -10.06 0.83 7.26
CA PHE A 234 -8.70 0.76 6.72
C PHE A 234 -8.00 -0.46 7.28
N PHE A 235 -7.23 -1.15 6.47
CA PHE A 235 -6.56 -2.36 6.90
C PHE A 235 -5.14 -2.50 6.34
N ALA A 236 -4.29 -3.18 7.10
CA ALA A 236 -2.96 -3.59 6.68
C ALA A 236 -2.67 -4.98 7.27
N THR A 237 -2.57 -5.97 6.40
CA THR A 237 -2.13 -7.33 6.71
C THR A 237 -0.70 -7.50 6.22
N ASN A 238 0.17 -7.98 7.11
CA ASN A 238 1.57 -8.26 6.83
C ASN A 238 1.90 -9.67 7.34
N ILE A 239 2.39 -10.54 6.46
CA ILE A 239 2.65 -11.94 6.78
C ILE A 239 4.03 -12.37 6.30
N ASP A 240 4.55 -13.44 6.91
CA ASP A 240 5.66 -14.20 6.35
C ASP A 240 5.14 -15.14 5.26
N ILE A 241 5.82 -15.18 4.12
CA ILE A 241 5.56 -16.11 3.03
C ILE A 241 6.70 -17.13 3.01
N ARG A 242 6.40 -18.39 3.24
CA ARG A 242 7.36 -19.50 3.23
C ARG A 242 7.13 -20.41 2.04
N ASN A 243 5.98 -20.29 1.41
CA ASN A 243 5.58 -21.06 0.24
C ASN A 243 4.42 -20.35 -0.49
N GLU A 244 4.08 -20.79 -1.70
CA GLU A 244 3.03 -20.18 -2.52
C GLU A 244 1.64 -20.15 -1.87
N LYS A 245 1.31 -21.11 -0.99
CA LYS A 245 0.02 -21.13 -0.29
C LYS A 245 -0.10 -19.95 0.68
N ASP A 246 1.00 -19.59 1.34
CA ASP A 246 1.02 -18.45 2.25
C ASP A 246 0.73 -17.14 1.50
N ALA A 247 1.13 -17.04 0.22
CA ALA A 247 0.90 -15.84 -0.57
C ALA A 247 -0.60 -15.48 -0.74
N ALA A 248 -1.48 -16.47 -0.86
CA ALA A 248 -2.93 -16.26 -0.91
C ALA A 248 -3.52 -15.93 0.47
N ALA A 249 -2.89 -16.41 1.54
CA ALA A 249 -3.36 -16.28 2.90
C ALA A 249 -3.57 -14.81 3.34
N ARG A 250 -2.74 -13.85 2.85
CA ARG A 250 -2.87 -12.43 3.21
C ARG A 250 -4.24 -11.83 2.90
N ILE A 251 -4.87 -12.27 1.79
CA ILE A 251 -6.21 -11.81 1.41
C ILE A 251 -7.26 -12.54 2.24
N GLU A 252 -7.14 -13.86 2.37
CA GLU A 252 -8.10 -14.67 3.13
C GLU A 252 -8.12 -14.30 4.61
N LEU A 253 -6.97 -14.06 5.24
CA LEU A 253 -6.87 -13.57 6.63
C LEU A 253 -7.65 -12.26 6.81
N SER A 254 -7.44 -11.30 5.92
CA SER A 254 -8.16 -10.03 5.96
C SER A 254 -9.67 -10.23 5.86
N ARG A 255 -10.13 -11.10 4.95
CA ARG A 255 -11.56 -11.41 4.79
C ARG A 255 -12.16 -12.07 6.03
N ARG A 256 -11.46 -13.02 6.66
CA ARG A 256 -11.90 -13.66 7.91
C ARG A 256 -12.02 -12.65 9.04
N CYS A 257 -11.03 -11.77 9.18
CA CYS A 257 -11.08 -10.71 10.18
C CYS A 257 -12.26 -9.75 9.95
N PHE A 258 -12.58 -9.38 8.70
CA PHE A 258 -13.75 -8.58 8.39
C PHE A 258 -15.07 -9.29 8.69
N LYS A 259 -15.15 -10.62 8.47
CA LYS A 259 -16.33 -11.43 8.87
C LYS A 259 -16.53 -11.45 10.37
N ASP A 260 -15.44 -11.56 11.17
CA ASP A 260 -15.52 -11.48 12.62
C ASP A 260 -16.06 -10.14 13.12
N LEU A 261 -15.84 -9.08 12.36
CA LEU A 261 -16.39 -7.74 12.63
C LEU A 261 -17.81 -7.52 12.04
N ALA A 262 -18.39 -8.52 11.38
CA ALA A 262 -19.66 -8.42 10.64
C ALA A 262 -19.64 -7.33 9.55
N VAL A 263 -18.45 -7.10 8.97
CA VAL A 263 -18.24 -6.11 7.91
C VAL A 263 -18.35 -6.77 6.51
N LEU A 264 -18.06 -8.07 6.39
CA LEU A 264 -18.27 -8.88 5.19
C LEU A 264 -19.28 -9.98 5.43
#